data_41f802add56298dc067119ef4359b1d5
#
_entry.id   41f802add56298dc067119ef4359b1d5
#
_cell.length_a   1.000
_cell.length_b   1.000
_cell.length_c   1.000
_cell.angle_alpha   90.00
_cell.angle_beta   90.00
_cell.angle_gamma   90.00
#
_symmetry.space_group_name_H-M   'P 1'
#
loop_
_entity.id
_entity.type
_entity.pdbx_description
1 polymer ?
#
loop_
_entity_poly.entity_id
_entity_poly.type
_entity_poly.pdbx_seq_one_letter_code
_entity_poly.pdbx_strand_id
1 'polypeptide(L)'
;LRLVVSEMCIRDRRLIALILLLCQGGITVSGSIVRVTGSGLGCPTWPECQPGSLVPMEGAAPALHQAIEFGNRLLTFVVTAAAVAAVIAMRMARRRTELKVYAWLNVAGIVLQAVIGGISVHLDLRWWSVALHFLPSMLLVWLAAMLYSRILEPDDGTPRARFPQAIRLLAAVATVALSIVLITGTMVTGSGVHSGDSGVGMEGRLQVDTEAMAVTHAMCMYVYLT
;
A
#
# COMPACT_ATOMS: atom_id res chain seq x y z
N LEU A 1 12.12 -22.95 -25.96
CA LEU A 1 11.48 -22.32 -24.78
C LEU A 1 12.38 -22.39 -23.52
N ARG A 2 13.09 -23.52 -23.28
CA ARG A 2 13.97 -23.66 -22.09
C ARG A 2 15.19 -22.72 -22.09
N LEU A 3 15.75 -22.34 -23.23
CA LEU A 3 16.94 -21.48 -23.36
C LEU A 3 16.64 -19.99 -23.15
N VAL A 4 15.47 -19.50 -23.56
CA VAL A 4 15.04 -18.11 -23.33
C VAL A 4 14.69 -17.84 -21.88
N VAL A 5 14.31 -18.90 -21.13
CA VAL A 5 13.89 -18.83 -19.73
C VAL A 5 15.08 -18.80 -18.74
N SER A 6 16.28 -19.24 -19.16
CA SER A 6 17.44 -19.33 -18.27
C SER A 6 18.26 -18.03 -18.13
N GLU A 7 18.03 -17.04 -19.00
CA GLU A 7 18.87 -15.85 -19.09
C GLU A 7 18.11 -14.53 -18.93
N MET A 8 17.17 -14.47 -18.01
CA MET A 8 16.64 -13.16 -17.65
C MET A 8 17.76 -12.33 -17.03
N CYS A 9 18.18 -11.26 -17.74
CA CYS A 9 19.29 -10.40 -17.35
C CYS A 9 19.00 -9.79 -15.96
N ILE A 10 20.05 -9.50 -15.18
CA ILE A 10 19.93 -8.77 -13.90
C ILE A 10 19.13 -7.47 -14.08
N ARG A 11 19.32 -6.80 -15.21
CA ARG A 11 18.60 -5.57 -15.58
C ARG A 11 17.09 -5.79 -15.65
N ASP A 12 16.63 -6.88 -16.27
CA ASP A 12 15.20 -7.17 -16.45
C ASP A 12 14.54 -7.49 -15.10
N ARG A 13 15.22 -8.26 -14.25
CA ARG A 13 14.75 -8.55 -12.90
C ARG A 13 14.65 -7.30 -12.04
N ARG A 14 15.64 -6.40 -12.16
CA ARG A 14 15.62 -5.11 -11.46
C ARG A 14 14.48 -4.22 -11.97
N LEU A 15 14.20 -4.22 -13.28
CA LEU A 15 13.07 -3.50 -13.86
C LEU A 15 11.74 -4.03 -13.33
N ILE A 16 11.55 -5.35 -13.27
CA ILE A 16 10.34 -5.98 -12.69
C ILE A 16 10.16 -5.56 -11.23
N ALA A 17 11.23 -5.59 -10.43
CA ALA A 17 11.16 -5.16 -9.02
C ALA A 17 10.87 -3.65 -8.89
N LEU A 18 11.39 -2.81 -9.81
CA LEU A 18 11.07 -1.38 -9.87
C LEU A 18 9.60 -1.16 -10.23
N ILE A 19 9.08 -1.88 -11.22
CA ILE A 19 7.67 -1.81 -11.62
C ILE A 19 6.78 -2.19 -10.43
N LEU A 20 7.09 -3.27 -9.71
CA LEU A 20 6.36 -3.63 -8.50
C LEU A 20 6.39 -2.52 -7.46
N LEU A 21 7.55 -1.92 -7.19
CA LEU A 21 7.68 -0.82 -6.24
C LEU A 21 6.85 0.39 -6.66
N LEU A 22 6.90 0.77 -7.93
CA LEU A 22 6.10 1.89 -8.46
C LEU A 22 4.60 1.59 -8.42
N CYS A 23 4.20 0.35 -8.68
CA CYS A 23 2.80 -0.07 -8.58
C CYS A 23 2.31 -0.04 -7.13
N GLN A 24 3.10 -0.53 -6.15
CA GLN A 24 2.75 -0.47 -4.72
C GLN A 24 2.65 0.99 -4.22
N GLY A 25 3.61 1.84 -4.58
CA GLY A 25 3.53 3.27 -4.28
C GLY A 25 2.35 3.94 -4.97
N GLY A 26 2.13 3.65 -6.24
CA GLY A 26 1.06 4.23 -7.05
C GLY A 26 -0.34 3.90 -6.53
N ILE A 27 -0.62 2.64 -6.14
CA ILE A 27 -1.92 2.27 -5.56
C ILE A 27 -2.12 2.91 -4.18
N THR A 28 -1.06 3.11 -3.39
CA THR A 28 -1.16 3.83 -2.12
C THR A 28 -1.51 5.30 -2.33
N VAL A 29 -0.91 5.95 -3.33
CA VAL A 29 -1.24 7.33 -3.71
C VAL A 29 -2.67 7.42 -4.24
N SER A 30 -3.10 6.50 -5.12
CA SER A 30 -4.48 6.51 -5.63
C SER A 30 -5.50 6.25 -4.52
N GLY A 31 -5.20 5.39 -3.54
CA GLY A 31 -6.02 5.21 -2.33
C GLY A 31 -6.12 6.50 -1.48
N SER A 32 -5.05 7.28 -1.42
CA SER A 32 -5.09 8.61 -0.78
C SER A 32 -5.98 9.58 -1.56
N ILE A 33 -6.00 9.52 -2.90
CA ILE A 33 -6.91 10.32 -3.74
C ILE A 33 -8.36 9.91 -3.46
N VAL A 34 -8.68 8.61 -3.40
CA VAL A 34 -10.01 8.12 -3.00
C VAL A 34 -10.43 8.75 -1.67
N ARG A 35 -9.49 8.83 -0.71
CA ARG A 35 -9.75 9.39 0.62
C ARG A 35 -10.03 10.89 0.59
N VAL A 36 -9.15 11.69 -0.05
CA VAL A 36 -9.26 13.17 -0.04
C VAL A 36 -10.39 13.70 -0.92
N THR A 37 -10.82 12.93 -1.92
CA THR A 37 -11.97 13.26 -2.77
C THR A 37 -13.30 12.78 -2.20
N GLY A 38 -13.29 12.03 -1.09
CA GLY A 38 -14.49 11.43 -0.52
C GLY A 38 -15.12 10.36 -1.39
N SER A 39 -14.32 9.71 -2.23
CA SER A 39 -14.82 8.73 -3.22
C SER A 39 -14.92 7.31 -2.67
N GLY A 40 -14.66 7.09 -1.39
CA GLY A 40 -14.53 5.75 -0.80
C GLY A 40 -15.82 4.93 -0.72
N LEU A 41 -16.98 5.54 -1.00
CA LEU A 41 -18.28 4.89 -1.13
C LEU A 41 -18.93 5.15 -2.50
N GLY A 42 -18.16 5.52 -3.52
CA GLY A 42 -18.60 5.57 -4.90
C GLY A 42 -19.01 4.19 -5.43
N CYS A 43 -18.40 3.13 -4.86
CA CYS A 43 -18.78 1.72 -5.02
C CYS A 43 -19.14 1.16 -3.62
N PRO A 44 -20.42 1.24 -3.18
CA PRO A 44 -20.79 0.95 -1.79
C PRO A 44 -20.81 -0.54 -1.45
N THR A 45 -20.55 -1.43 -2.41
CA THR A 45 -20.49 -2.88 -2.19
C THR A 45 -19.13 -3.46 -2.56
N TRP A 46 -18.86 -4.68 -2.12
CA TRP A 46 -17.66 -5.43 -2.48
C TRP A 46 -17.98 -6.95 -2.49
N PRO A 47 -17.54 -7.74 -3.50
CA PRO A 47 -16.66 -7.36 -4.63
C PRO A 47 -17.32 -6.54 -5.74
N GLU A 48 -18.63 -6.45 -5.77
CA GLU A 48 -19.39 -5.63 -6.72
C GLU A 48 -19.14 -4.14 -6.47
N CYS A 49 -19.28 -3.31 -7.52
CA CYS A 49 -19.24 -1.85 -7.36
C CYS A 49 -20.62 -1.33 -6.92
N GLN A 50 -21.68 -1.85 -7.53
CA GLN A 50 -23.07 -1.54 -7.20
C GLN A 50 -23.84 -2.85 -6.98
N PRO A 51 -24.93 -2.87 -6.22
CA PRO A 51 -25.74 -4.08 -6.05
C PRO A 51 -26.13 -4.69 -7.40
N GLY A 52 -25.65 -5.90 -7.67
CA GLY A 52 -25.88 -6.62 -8.93
C GLY A 52 -24.97 -6.21 -10.09
N SER A 53 -23.97 -5.35 -9.89
CA SER A 53 -23.04 -4.93 -10.95
C SER A 53 -21.60 -4.87 -10.47
N LEU A 54 -20.69 -5.54 -11.21
CA LEU A 54 -19.25 -5.45 -10.96
C LEU A 54 -18.63 -4.12 -11.40
N VAL A 55 -19.36 -3.33 -12.20
CA VAL A 55 -18.89 -2.06 -12.76
C VAL A 55 -19.77 -0.90 -12.29
N PRO A 56 -19.27 0.35 -12.36
CA PRO A 56 -20.05 1.55 -12.08
C PRO A 56 -21.36 1.59 -12.88
N MET A 57 -22.42 2.12 -12.27
CA MET A 57 -23.73 2.30 -12.90
C MET A 57 -24.11 3.78 -12.90
N GLU A 58 -24.68 4.24 -14.02
CA GLU A 58 -25.16 5.62 -14.14
C GLU A 58 -26.25 5.92 -13.11
N GLY A 59 -26.11 7.06 -12.44
CA GLY A 59 -27.09 7.54 -11.46
C GLY A 59 -27.03 6.91 -10.06
N ALA A 60 -26.23 5.84 -9.85
CA ALA A 60 -26.12 5.18 -8.54
C ALA A 60 -25.31 6.00 -7.53
N ALA A 61 -24.29 6.72 -7.99
CA ALA A 61 -23.47 7.67 -7.22
C ALA A 61 -22.86 8.70 -8.19
N PRO A 62 -22.27 9.81 -7.73
CA PRO A 62 -21.59 10.75 -8.62
C PRO A 62 -20.54 10.05 -9.48
N ALA A 63 -20.60 10.24 -10.79
CA ALA A 63 -19.77 9.50 -11.77
C ALA A 63 -18.27 9.62 -11.48
N LEU A 64 -17.80 10.79 -11.04
CA LEU A 64 -16.41 11.01 -10.68
C LEU A 64 -15.98 10.15 -9.48
N HIS A 65 -16.81 10.06 -8.43
CA HIS A 65 -16.53 9.25 -7.25
C HIS A 65 -16.48 7.75 -7.59
N GLN A 66 -17.42 7.28 -8.40
CA GLN A 66 -17.38 5.90 -8.90
C GLN A 66 -16.11 5.63 -9.71
N ALA A 67 -15.73 6.55 -10.63
CA ALA A 67 -14.55 6.38 -11.47
C ALA A 67 -13.24 6.36 -10.65
N ILE A 68 -13.11 7.20 -9.64
CA ILE A 68 -11.93 7.25 -8.77
C ILE A 68 -11.82 5.97 -7.94
N GLU A 69 -12.89 5.54 -7.29
CA GLU A 69 -12.85 4.32 -6.47
C GLU A 69 -12.69 3.07 -7.33
N PHE A 70 -13.47 2.93 -8.39
CA PHE A 70 -13.38 1.79 -9.29
C PHE A 70 -12.01 1.70 -9.97
N GLY A 71 -11.46 2.84 -10.38
CA GLY A 71 -10.10 2.92 -10.91
C GLY A 71 -9.05 2.42 -9.91
N ASN A 72 -9.19 2.78 -8.64
CA ASN A 72 -8.32 2.26 -7.57
C ASN A 72 -8.46 0.74 -7.38
N ARG A 73 -9.69 0.21 -7.49
CA ARG A 73 -9.92 -1.26 -7.47
C ARG A 73 -9.24 -1.95 -8.66
N LEU A 74 -9.31 -1.37 -9.87
CA LEU A 74 -8.65 -1.91 -11.06
C LEU A 74 -7.12 -1.92 -10.94
N LEU A 75 -6.52 -0.94 -10.28
CA LEU A 75 -5.07 -0.92 -10.03
C LEU A 75 -4.62 -2.13 -9.22
N THR A 76 -5.47 -2.74 -8.38
CA THR A 76 -5.15 -3.97 -7.65
C THR A 76 -4.75 -5.11 -8.60
N PHE A 77 -5.37 -5.23 -9.77
CA PHE A 77 -5.00 -6.24 -10.77
C PHE A 77 -3.62 -5.94 -11.37
N VAL A 78 -3.30 -4.67 -11.62
CA VAL A 78 -1.99 -4.25 -12.13
C VAL A 78 -0.89 -4.56 -11.12
N VAL A 79 -1.09 -4.21 -9.84
CA VAL A 79 -0.14 -4.51 -8.77
C VAL A 79 0.02 -6.02 -8.58
N THR A 80 -1.08 -6.78 -8.66
CA THR A 80 -1.05 -8.24 -8.57
C THR A 80 -0.22 -8.83 -9.72
N ALA A 81 -0.43 -8.39 -10.96
CA ALA A 81 0.33 -8.84 -12.10
C ALA A 81 1.83 -8.55 -11.93
N ALA A 82 2.19 -7.35 -11.44
CA ALA A 82 3.58 -6.98 -11.16
C ALA A 82 4.19 -7.87 -10.05
N ALA A 83 3.45 -8.17 -8.98
CA ALA A 83 3.91 -9.02 -7.89
C ALA A 83 4.09 -10.48 -8.34
N VAL A 84 3.16 -11.02 -9.14
CA VAL A 84 3.28 -12.36 -9.73
C VAL A 84 4.47 -12.42 -10.68
N ALA A 85 4.68 -11.41 -11.53
CA ALA A 85 5.85 -11.32 -12.38
C ALA A 85 7.16 -11.32 -11.58
N ALA A 86 7.21 -10.62 -10.43
CA ALA A 86 8.35 -10.64 -9.53
C ALA A 86 8.61 -12.04 -8.94
N VAL A 87 7.56 -12.77 -8.52
CA VAL A 87 7.67 -14.15 -8.03
C VAL A 87 8.25 -15.07 -9.11
N ILE A 88 7.69 -14.98 -10.32
CA ILE A 88 8.16 -15.78 -11.47
C ILE A 88 9.63 -15.47 -11.75
N ALA A 89 10.01 -14.18 -11.83
CA ALA A 89 11.37 -13.73 -12.08
C ALA A 89 12.36 -14.27 -11.04
N MET A 90 12.01 -14.20 -9.73
CA MET A 90 12.87 -14.69 -8.65
C MET A 90 12.99 -16.22 -8.64
N ARG A 91 11.93 -16.96 -9.01
CA ARG A 91 11.96 -18.41 -9.13
C ARG A 91 12.77 -18.91 -10.32
N MET A 92 12.51 -18.33 -11.50
CA MET A 92 13.21 -18.71 -12.74
C MET A 92 14.71 -18.45 -12.64
N ALA A 93 15.11 -17.32 -12.07
CA ALA A 93 16.50 -16.98 -11.84
C ALA A 93 17.15 -17.74 -10.66
N ARG A 94 16.41 -18.65 -10.01
CA ARG A 94 16.88 -19.42 -8.83
C ARG A 94 17.52 -18.56 -7.75
N ARG A 95 17.00 -17.33 -7.57
CA ARG A 95 17.53 -16.38 -6.60
C ARG A 95 17.44 -16.91 -5.17
N ARG A 96 18.22 -16.33 -4.27
CA ARG A 96 18.23 -16.66 -2.84
C ARG A 96 16.84 -16.56 -2.21
N THR A 97 16.60 -17.34 -1.16
CA THR A 97 15.28 -17.50 -0.52
C THR A 97 14.69 -16.17 -0.05
N GLU A 98 15.51 -15.26 0.46
CA GLU A 98 15.08 -13.95 0.92
C GLU A 98 14.33 -13.15 -0.16
N LEU A 99 14.85 -13.08 -1.39
CA LEU A 99 14.20 -12.36 -2.48
C LEU A 99 12.88 -13.02 -2.90
N LYS A 100 12.82 -14.35 -2.87
CA LYS A 100 11.58 -15.10 -3.10
C LYS A 100 10.54 -14.79 -2.02
N VAL A 101 10.97 -14.71 -0.76
CA VAL A 101 10.10 -14.37 0.37
C VAL A 101 9.53 -12.96 0.19
N TYR A 102 10.34 -11.95 -0.12
CA TYR A 102 9.83 -10.60 -0.39
C TYR A 102 8.81 -10.57 -1.53
N ALA A 103 9.06 -11.28 -2.63
CA ALA A 103 8.12 -11.37 -3.75
C ALA A 103 6.80 -12.06 -3.34
N TRP A 104 6.86 -13.18 -2.60
CA TRP A 104 5.68 -13.89 -2.12
C TRP A 104 4.89 -13.11 -1.08
N LEU A 105 5.56 -12.39 -0.17
CA LEU A 105 4.90 -11.53 0.81
C LEU A 105 4.14 -10.38 0.14
N ASN A 106 4.65 -9.85 -1.00
CA ASN A 106 3.89 -8.88 -1.78
C ASN A 106 2.59 -9.49 -2.34
N VAL A 107 2.64 -10.69 -2.93
CA VAL A 107 1.43 -11.36 -3.43
C VAL A 107 0.44 -11.64 -2.31
N ALA A 108 0.89 -12.27 -1.23
CA ALA A 108 0.04 -12.59 -0.08
C ALA A 108 -0.55 -11.31 0.57
N GLY A 109 0.28 -10.27 0.68
CA GLY A 109 -0.15 -8.99 1.21
C GLY A 109 -1.19 -8.29 0.35
N ILE A 110 -1.09 -8.33 -0.99
CA ILE A 110 -2.10 -7.77 -1.89
C ILE A 110 -3.45 -8.49 -1.70
N VAL A 111 -3.44 -9.82 -1.59
CA VAL A 111 -4.67 -10.58 -1.31
C VAL A 111 -5.28 -10.16 0.03
N LEU A 112 -4.45 -10.06 1.07
CA LEU A 112 -4.89 -9.59 2.39
C LEU A 112 -5.46 -8.17 2.32
N GLN A 113 -4.81 -7.26 1.58
CA GLN A 113 -5.28 -5.89 1.38
C GLN A 113 -6.62 -5.83 0.65
N ALA A 114 -6.85 -6.67 -0.35
CA ALA A 114 -8.13 -6.75 -1.03
C ALA A 114 -9.26 -7.15 -0.07
N VAL A 115 -9.01 -8.14 0.80
CA VAL A 115 -9.96 -8.58 1.82
C VAL A 115 -10.22 -7.48 2.85
N ILE A 116 -9.17 -6.85 3.40
CA ILE A 116 -9.33 -5.77 4.39
C ILE A 116 -10.06 -4.58 3.75
N GLY A 117 -9.74 -4.23 2.50
CA GLY A 117 -10.42 -3.16 1.75
C GLY A 117 -11.90 -3.45 1.57
N GLY A 118 -12.26 -4.68 1.18
CA GLY A 118 -13.66 -5.12 1.08
C GLY A 118 -14.39 -5.04 2.41
N ILE A 119 -13.78 -5.52 3.49
CA ILE A 119 -14.33 -5.40 4.85
C ILE A 119 -14.53 -3.92 5.23
N SER A 120 -13.58 -3.04 4.87
CA SER A 120 -13.69 -1.61 5.16
C SER A 120 -14.90 -0.96 4.47
N VAL A 121 -15.23 -1.36 3.23
CA VAL A 121 -16.44 -0.91 2.53
C VAL A 121 -17.70 -1.35 3.28
N HIS A 122 -17.78 -2.62 3.69
CA HIS A 122 -18.93 -3.14 4.45
C HIS A 122 -19.07 -2.55 5.87
N LEU A 123 -18.02 -1.95 6.38
CA LEU A 123 -18.00 -1.25 7.67
C LEU A 123 -18.18 0.27 7.52
N ASP A 124 -18.68 0.75 6.39
CA ASP A 124 -18.88 2.17 6.10
C ASP A 124 -17.62 3.01 6.38
N LEU A 125 -16.47 2.47 6.02
CA LEU A 125 -15.16 3.11 6.15
C LEU A 125 -14.84 3.60 7.59
N ARG A 126 -15.19 2.83 8.62
CA ARG A 126 -14.82 3.15 10.01
C ARG A 126 -13.34 3.44 10.11
N TRP A 127 -12.96 4.45 10.88
CA TRP A 127 -11.60 4.97 10.92
C TRP A 127 -10.53 3.89 11.16
N TRP A 128 -10.79 2.95 12.06
CA TRP A 128 -9.85 1.87 12.38
C TRP A 128 -9.72 0.84 11.24
N SER A 129 -10.79 0.58 10.48
CA SER A 129 -10.73 -0.32 9.33
C SER A 129 -9.90 0.29 8.20
N VAL A 130 -10.04 1.59 7.97
CA VAL A 130 -9.22 2.34 7.02
C VAL A 130 -7.75 2.40 7.46
N ALA A 131 -7.48 2.59 8.76
CA ALA A 131 -6.13 2.55 9.31
C ALA A 131 -5.48 1.16 9.12
N LEU A 132 -6.23 0.08 9.40
CA LEU A 132 -5.79 -1.30 9.19
C LEU A 132 -5.58 -1.64 7.70
N HIS A 133 -6.24 -0.94 6.79
CA HIS A 133 -5.98 -1.06 5.37
C HIS A 133 -4.74 -0.26 4.94
N PHE A 134 -4.55 0.95 5.46
CA PHE A 134 -3.44 1.82 5.06
C PHE A 134 -2.09 1.37 5.62
N LEU A 135 -1.97 1.09 6.92
CA LEU A 135 -0.69 0.81 7.57
C LEU A 135 0.04 -0.41 6.98
N PRO A 136 -0.62 -1.56 6.73
CA PRO A 136 0.04 -2.68 6.05
C PRO A 136 0.38 -2.40 4.58
N SER A 137 -0.31 -1.46 3.89
CA SER A 137 0.08 -1.05 2.54
C SER A 137 1.48 -0.43 2.53
N MET A 138 1.83 0.36 3.55
CA MET A 138 3.17 0.93 3.69
C MET A 138 4.23 -0.15 3.89
N LEU A 139 3.89 -1.23 4.60
CA LEU A 139 4.77 -2.39 4.72
C LEU A 139 5.01 -3.09 3.37
N LEU A 140 3.98 -3.18 2.52
CA LEU A 140 4.14 -3.74 1.16
C LEU A 140 5.03 -2.88 0.28
N VAL A 141 4.92 -1.55 0.36
CA VAL A 141 5.85 -0.63 -0.31
C VAL A 141 7.28 -0.87 0.18
N TRP A 142 7.47 -1.01 1.49
CA TRP A 142 8.79 -1.31 2.07
C TRP A 142 9.34 -2.67 1.58
N LEU A 143 8.52 -3.73 1.55
CA LEU A 143 8.94 -5.05 1.04
C LEU A 143 9.32 -4.99 -0.44
N ALA A 144 8.60 -4.24 -1.27
CA ALA A 144 8.94 -4.02 -2.66
C ALA A 144 10.25 -3.23 -2.82
N ALA A 145 10.48 -2.22 -1.97
CA ALA A 145 11.74 -1.48 -1.93
C ALA A 145 12.93 -2.37 -1.50
N MET A 146 12.71 -3.26 -0.53
CA MET A 146 13.71 -4.25 -0.12
C MET A 146 14.04 -5.23 -1.25
N LEU A 147 13.03 -5.71 -1.99
CA LEU A 147 13.25 -6.54 -3.16
C LEU A 147 14.09 -5.80 -4.21
N TYR A 148 13.70 -4.57 -4.55
CA TYR A 148 14.40 -3.75 -5.54
C TYR A 148 15.86 -3.44 -5.15
N SER A 149 16.11 -3.06 -3.91
CA SER A 149 17.46 -2.70 -3.45
C SER A 149 18.38 -3.90 -3.36
N ARG A 150 17.86 -5.07 -2.94
CA ARG A 150 18.67 -6.28 -2.71
C ARG A 150 18.82 -7.19 -3.92
N ILE A 151 18.14 -6.90 -5.03
CA ILE A 151 18.19 -7.74 -6.24
C ILE A 151 19.57 -7.75 -6.91
N LEU A 152 20.38 -6.71 -6.68
CA LEU A 152 21.75 -6.59 -7.19
C LEU A 152 22.78 -7.31 -6.33
N GLU A 153 22.42 -7.72 -5.12
CA GLU A 153 23.34 -8.42 -4.25
C GLU A 153 23.58 -9.85 -4.76
N PRO A 154 24.82 -10.38 -4.68
CA PRO A 154 25.13 -11.73 -5.12
C PRO A 154 24.41 -12.78 -4.27
N ASP A 155 24.21 -13.97 -4.84
CA ASP A 155 23.58 -15.12 -4.19
C ASP A 155 24.62 -16.14 -3.66
N ASP A 156 25.89 -15.81 -3.68
CA ASP A 156 27.04 -16.66 -3.34
C ASP A 156 27.30 -16.80 -1.83
N GLY A 157 26.46 -16.19 -0.99
CA GLY A 157 26.59 -16.22 0.46
C GLY A 157 27.69 -15.32 1.00
N THR A 158 28.30 -14.45 0.18
CA THR A 158 29.31 -13.49 0.65
C THR A 158 28.71 -12.59 1.74
N PRO A 159 29.47 -12.34 2.84
CA PRO A 159 29.01 -11.44 3.90
C PRO A 159 28.78 -10.04 3.34
N ARG A 160 27.60 -9.49 3.59
CA ARG A 160 27.28 -8.11 3.22
C ARG A 160 28.12 -7.15 4.06
N ALA A 161 28.54 -6.05 3.45
CA ALA A 161 29.11 -4.94 4.22
C ALA A 161 28.12 -4.51 5.31
N ARG A 162 28.53 -4.56 6.56
CA ARG A 162 27.72 -4.09 7.67
C ARG A 162 27.90 -2.58 7.80
N PHE A 163 26.79 -1.86 7.73
CA PHE A 163 26.84 -0.43 8.05
C PHE A 163 27.34 -0.20 9.47
N PRO A 164 28.10 0.90 9.71
CA PRO A 164 28.49 1.32 11.04
C PRO A 164 27.30 1.35 12.01
N GLN A 165 27.55 1.09 13.28
CA GLN A 165 26.48 1.04 14.30
C GLN A 165 25.66 2.34 14.35
N ALA A 166 26.31 3.49 14.19
CA ALA A 166 25.64 4.79 14.15
C ALA A 166 24.58 4.88 13.04
N ILE A 167 24.91 4.41 11.81
CA ILE A 167 23.97 4.41 10.69
C ILE A 167 22.80 3.45 10.94
N ARG A 168 23.07 2.30 11.55
CA ARG A 168 22.03 1.33 11.91
C ARG A 168 21.09 1.89 12.97
N LEU A 169 21.63 2.59 13.98
CA LEU A 169 20.84 3.24 15.02
C LEU A 169 19.99 4.37 14.43
N LEU A 170 20.58 5.22 13.58
CA LEU A 170 19.85 6.29 12.88
C LEU A 170 18.70 5.72 12.05
N ALA A 171 18.93 4.66 11.28
CA ALA A 171 17.90 4.00 10.49
C ALA A 171 16.77 3.42 11.37
N ALA A 172 17.12 2.85 12.55
CA ALA A 172 16.12 2.35 13.49
C ALA A 172 15.29 3.50 14.09
N VAL A 173 15.92 4.58 14.52
CA VAL A 173 15.24 5.79 15.03
C VAL A 173 14.33 6.38 13.96
N ALA A 174 14.81 6.56 12.73
CA ALA A 174 14.01 7.06 11.61
C ALA A 174 12.82 6.15 11.30
N THR A 175 12.99 4.83 11.39
CA THR A 175 11.88 3.87 11.18
C THR A 175 10.82 4.01 12.27
N VAL A 176 11.22 4.16 13.53
CA VAL A 176 10.27 4.38 14.64
C VAL A 176 9.56 5.73 14.48
N ALA A 177 10.28 6.80 14.17
CA ALA A 177 9.71 8.12 13.95
C ALA A 177 8.72 8.12 12.77
N LEU A 178 9.08 7.49 11.65
CA LEU A 178 8.17 7.32 10.51
C LEU A 178 6.91 6.53 10.90
N SER A 179 7.05 5.47 11.69
CA SER A 179 5.90 4.68 12.16
C SER A 179 4.94 5.54 13.00
N ILE A 180 5.47 6.41 13.86
CA ILE A 180 4.67 7.37 14.64
C ILE A 180 3.96 8.36 13.71
N VAL A 181 4.66 8.90 12.70
CA VAL A 181 4.06 9.80 11.69
C VAL A 181 2.91 9.10 10.97
N LEU A 182 3.09 7.86 10.52
CA LEU A 182 2.03 7.11 9.83
C LEU A 182 0.82 6.88 10.74
N ILE A 183 1.03 6.46 11.99
CA ILE A 183 -0.05 6.22 12.96
C ILE A 183 -0.80 7.53 13.26
N THR A 184 -0.09 8.60 13.60
CA THR A 184 -0.73 9.90 13.88
C THR A 184 -1.47 10.44 12.66
N GLY A 185 -0.96 10.21 11.44
CA GLY A 185 -1.67 10.54 10.20
C GLY A 185 -3.00 9.80 10.04
N THR A 186 -3.06 8.50 10.40
CA THR A 186 -4.33 7.76 10.40
C THR A 186 -5.30 8.28 11.46
N MET A 187 -4.81 8.78 12.58
CA MET A 187 -5.65 9.39 13.63
C MET A 187 -6.23 10.72 13.17
N VAL A 188 -5.45 11.58 12.50
CA VAL A 188 -5.96 12.83 11.90
C VAL A 188 -7.08 12.53 10.91
N THR A 189 -6.83 11.64 9.95
CA THR A 189 -7.85 11.26 8.95
C THR A 189 -9.03 10.52 9.58
N GLY A 190 -8.83 9.91 10.73
CA GLY A 190 -9.84 9.19 11.51
C GLY A 190 -10.72 10.09 12.37
N SER A 191 -10.24 11.28 12.81
CA SER A 191 -10.94 12.14 13.77
C SER A 191 -11.91 13.13 13.13
N GLY A 192 -11.63 13.59 11.90
CA GLY A 192 -12.50 14.54 11.20
C GLY A 192 -13.73 13.91 10.57
N VAL A 193 -14.65 14.75 10.09
CA VAL A 193 -15.76 14.31 9.22
C VAL A 193 -15.17 13.63 7.99
N HIS A 194 -15.77 12.51 7.57
CA HIS A 194 -15.31 11.82 6.38
C HIS A 194 -15.59 12.69 5.14
N SER A 195 -14.55 13.08 4.40
CA SER A 195 -14.74 13.83 3.16
C SER A 195 -15.55 12.99 2.17
N GLY A 196 -16.70 13.52 1.73
CA GLY A 196 -17.61 12.86 0.80
C GLY A 196 -18.66 11.93 1.43
N ASP A 197 -18.65 11.76 2.74
CA ASP A 197 -19.71 11.06 3.45
C ASP A 197 -20.75 12.08 3.95
N SER A 198 -21.82 12.26 3.19
CA SER A 198 -22.89 13.21 3.52
C SER A 198 -23.93 12.66 4.50
N GLY A 199 -23.83 11.39 4.92
CA GLY A 199 -24.88 10.71 5.66
C GLY A 199 -24.54 10.27 7.09
N VAL A 200 -23.29 9.93 7.36
CA VAL A 200 -22.91 9.24 8.62
C VAL A 200 -22.39 10.20 9.70
N GLY A 201 -22.01 11.41 9.34
CA GLY A 201 -21.51 12.42 10.28
C GLY A 201 -20.28 11.94 11.06
N MET A 202 -20.36 11.91 12.39
CA MET A 202 -19.27 11.47 13.28
C MET A 202 -19.36 10.01 13.72
N GLU A 203 -20.35 9.26 13.24
CA GLU A 203 -20.45 7.84 13.57
C GLU A 203 -19.27 7.04 13.00
N GLY A 204 -18.72 6.15 13.79
CA GLY A 204 -17.53 5.37 13.38
C GLY A 204 -16.22 6.17 13.25
N ARG A 205 -16.21 7.46 13.67
CA ARG A 205 -15.04 8.32 13.69
C ARG A 205 -14.32 8.26 15.03
N LEU A 206 -13.02 8.57 15.01
CA LEU A 206 -12.21 8.69 16.23
C LEU A 206 -12.63 9.96 16.97
N GLN A 207 -13.09 9.80 18.21
CA GLN A 207 -13.60 10.87 19.06
C GLN A 207 -12.46 11.64 19.74
N VAL A 208 -11.65 12.35 18.95
CA VAL A 208 -10.59 13.24 19.43
C VAL A 208 -10.68 14.57 18.67
N ASP A 209 -10.13 15.62 19.25
CA ASP A 209 -10.04 16.92 18.59
C ASP A 209 -9.14 16.83 17.35
N THR A 210 -9.70 17.13 16.18
CA THR A 210 -9.02 16.98 14.89
C THR A 210 -7.89 18.00 14.72
N GLU A 211 -8.05 19.21 15.25
CA GLU A 211 -7.03 20.26 15.15
C GLU A 211 -5.82 19.92 16.02
N ALA A 212 -6.06 19.53 17.29
CA ALA A 212 -4.99 19.07 18.17
C ALA A 212 -4.25 17.87 17.60
N MET A 213 -4.97 16.93 16.97
CA MET A 213 -4.37 15.76 16.33
C MET A 213 -3.56 16.13 15.10
N ALA A 214 -4.01 17.09 14.28
CA ALA A 214 -3.28 17.59 13.12
C ALA A 214 -1.98 18.31 13.54
N VAL A 215 -2.03 19.12 14.59
CA VAL A 215 -0.81 19.74 15.17
C VAL A 215 0.15 18.68 15.69
N THR A 216 -0.34 17.67 16.40
CA THR A 216 0.50 16.56 16.91
C THR A 216 1.16 15.81 15.76
N HIS A 217 0.43 15.49 14.71
CA HIS A 217 0.97 14.84 13.51
C HIS A 217 2.04 15.69 12.83
N ALA A 218 1.80 17.00 12.67
CA ALA A 218 2.77 17.93 12.10
C ALA A 218 4.06 17.99 12.94
N MET A 219 3.96 18.03 14.26
CA MET A 219 5.12 17.98 15.16
C MET A 219 5.92 16.67 14.99
N CYS A 220 5.24 15.52 14.92
CA CYS A 220 5.89 14.23 14.66
C CYS A 220 6.61 14.22 13.29
N MET A 221 6.01 14.84 12.27
CA MET A 221 6.65 15.01 10.95
C MET A 221 7.91 15.86 11.04
N TYR A 222 7.89 17.00 11.74
CA TYR A 222 9.09 17.83 11.91
C TYR A 222 10.20 17.07 12.62
N VAL A 223 9.89 16.33 13.68
CA VAL A 223 10.88 15.48 14.37
C VAL A 223 11.45 14.40 13.46
N TYR A 224 10.66 13.84 12.55
CA TYR A 224 11.15 12.86 11.58
C TYR A 224 12.09 13.47 10.53
N LEU A 225 11.85 14.72 10.12
CA LEU A 225 12.61 15.41 9.07
C LEU A 225 13.91 16.05 9.55
N THR A 226 14.12 16.20 10.86
CA THR A 226 15.33 16.77 11.48
C THR A 226 16.31 15.70 11.96
#